data_d43b8fba64c6c08193d2f5f0c05bf9e4
#
_entry.id   d43b8fba64c6c08193d2f5f0c05bf9e4
#
_cell.length_a   1.000
_cell.length_b   1.000
_cell.length_c   1.000
_cell.angle_alpha   90.00
_cell.angle_beta   90.00
_cell.angle_gamma   90.00
#
_symmetry.space_group_name_H-M   'P 1'
#
loop_
_entity.id
_entity.type
_entity.pdbx_description
1 polymer ?
#
loop_
_entity_poly.entity_id
_entity_poly.type
_entity_poly.pdbx_seq_one_letter_code
_entity_poly.pdbx_strand_id
1 'polypeptide(L)'
;MRMLTRIALLLAAFTAAPLLAQTAPVPSTPVAPAPKEDLVPVAIDTSLGRIVIALDRGRAPITTANFLHYVDTHRYDGQNFYRAMHMTSAEGGGGLIQGGITTDVRKLYPPIAHEATSQTGIHNVAGAISMAAAGPGTARADFFILLSDMPGLDAGGPGGDANGFAAFGHVIEGMDVVKAIWNSPISATKGEDAMKGQMLDPVIKIIKAERVK
;
A
#
# COMPACT_ATOMS: atom_id res chain seq x y z
N MET A 1 -4.17 95.35 -27.40
CA MET A 1 -3.57 94.62 -28.52
C MET A 1 -3.05 93.33 -28.01
N ARG A 2 -3.81 92.18 -28.02
CA ARG A 2 -3.47 90.92 -27.48
C ARG A 2 -3.60 89.86 -28.60
N MET A 3 -2.44 89.31 -28.94
CA MET A 3 -2.29 88.27 -30.00
C MET A 3 -2.60 86.90 -29.34
N LEU A 4 -3.62 86.21 -29.84
CA LEU A 4 -3.94 84.87 -29.40
C LEU A 4 -3.29 83.84 -30.34
N THR A 5 -2.31 83.14 -29.82
CA THR A 5 -1.63 82.04 -30.48
C THR A 5 -2.46 80.74 -30.29
N ARG A 6 -2.93 80.13 -31.34
CA ARG A 6 -3.62 78.84 -31.33
C ARG A 6 -2.60 77.69 -31.43
N ILE A 7 -2.50 76.90 -30.40
CA ILE A 7 -1.72 75.67 -30.40
C ILE A 7 -2.65 74.52 -30.86
N ALA A 8 -2.31 73.93 -32.00
CA ALA A 8 -2.98 72.73 -32.49
C ALA A 8 -2.40 71.47 -31.82
N LEU A 9 -3.22 70.73 -31.10
CA LEU A 9 -2.88 69.45 -30.48
C LEU A 9 -3.09 68.32 -31.48
N LEU A 10 -2.03 67.70 -31.98
CA LEU A 10 -2.07 66.49 -32.79
C LEU A 10 -2.24 65.31 -31.86
N LEU A 11 -3.41 64.64 -31.93
CA LEU A 11 -3.65 63.35 -31.23
C LEU A 11 -3.14 62.21 -32.11
N ALA A 12 -2.02 61.60 -31.74
CA ALA A 12 -1.53 60.36 -32.37
C ALA A 12 -2.24 59.18 -31.72
N ALA A 13 -3.12 58.52 -32.48
CA ALA A 13 -3.77 57.27 -32.10
C ALA A 13 -2.79 56.09 -32.23
N PHE A 14 -2.30 55.55 -31.11
CA PHE A 14 -1.54 54.28 -31.08
C PHE A 14 -2.54 53.12 -31.10
N THR A 15 -2.66 52.43 -32.24
CA THR A 15 -3.38 51.14 -32.34
C THR A 15 -2.47 50.03 -31.84
N ALA A 16 -2.70 49.55 -30.61
CA ALA A 16 -2.06 48.35 -30.11
C ALA A 16 -2.68 47.09 -30.71
N ALA A 17 -1.94 46.41 -31.56
CA ALA A 17 -2.35 45.10 -32.09
C ALA A 17 -2.17 44.03 -30.95
N PRO A 18 -3.13 43.12 -30.73
CA PRO A 18 -2.97 42.04 -29.77
C PRO A 18 -1.92 41.04 -30.30
N LEU A 19 -0.85 40.87 -29.56
CA LEU A 19 0.14 39.84 -29.78
C LEU A 19 -0.46 38.48 -29.36
N LEU A 20 -0.95 37.70 -30.32
CA LEU A 20 -1.37 36.33 -30.12
C LEU A 20 -0.12 35.50 -29.77
N ALA A 21 0.08 35.23 -28.46
CA ALA A 21 1.10 34.30 -28.00
C ALA A 21 0.74 32.88 -28.49
N GLN A 22 1.41 32.41 -29.53
CA GLN A 22 1.37 30.99 -29.94
C GLN A 22 2.04 30.17 -28.84
N THR A 23 1.25 29.48 -28.05
CA THR A 23 1.76 28.43 -27.17
C THR A 23 2.24 27.27 -28.04
N ALA A 24 3.56 27.10 -28.11
CA ALA A 24 4.14 25.93 -28.78
C ALA A 24 3.62 24.64 -28.08
N PRO A 25 3.27 23.59 -28.85
CA PRO A 25 2.87 22.32 -28.24
C PRO A 25 4.02 21.79 -27.41
N VAL A 26 3.75 21.54 -26.11
CA VAL A 26 4.70 20.88 -25.20
C VAL A 26 4.91 19.46 -25.75
N PRO A 27 6.15 19.04 -26.02
CA PRO A 27 6.41 17.68 -26.48
C PRO A 27 5.90 16.70 -25.42
N SER A 28 4.94 15.87 -25.78
CA SER A 28 4.44 14.79 -24.95
C SER A 28 5.57 13.77 -24.77
N THR A 29 6.17 13.72 -23.60
CA THR A 29 7.09 12.66 -23.21
C THR A 29 6.36 11.33 -23.35
N PRO A 30 6.92 10.31 -24.03
CA PRO A 30 6.28 8.99 -24.09
C PRO A 30 6.06 8.48 -22.67
N VAL A 31 4.80 8.24 -22.30
CA VAL A 31 4.46 7.60 -21.05
C VAL A 31 4.99 6.17 -21.14
N ALA A 32 5.89 5.80 -20.24
CA ALA A 32 6.36 4.42 -20.15
C ALA A 32 5.16 3.49 -20.00
N PRO A 33 5.12 2.33 -20.69
CA PRO A 33 4.03 1.37 -20.53
C PRO A 33 3.90 0.99 -19.05
N ALA A 34 2.66 0.92 -18.56
CA ALA A 34 2.38 0.50 -17.19
C ALA A 34 3.01 -0.87 -16.92
N PRO A 35 3.61 -1.09 -15.73
CA PRO A 35 4.18 -2.37 -15.37
C PRO A 35 3.14 -3.48 -15.53
N LYS A 36 3.52 -4.58 -16.17
CA LYS A 36 2.65 -5.75 -16.35
C LYS A 36 2.70 -6.60 -15.09
N GLU A 37 1.55 -7.18 -14.76
CA GLU A 37 1.42 -8.18 -13.72
C GLU A 37 2.34 -9.38 -13.99
N ASP A 38 3.08 -9.81 -12.96
CA ASP A 38 3.94 -10.99 -12.96
C ASP A 38 3.78 -11.67 -11.59
N LEU A 39 2.89 -12.64 -11.52
CA LEU A 39 2.43 -13.24 -10.29
C LEU A 39 3.29 -14.42 -9.85
N VAL A 40 3.75 -14.39 -8.62
CA VAL A 40 4.50 -15.47 -7.98
C VAL A 40 3.65 -16.06 -6.86
N PRO A 41 3.14 -17.29 -6.98
CA PRO A 41 2.34 -17.90 -5.95
C PRO A 41 3.20 -18.38 -4.77
N VAL A 42 2.72 -18.09 -3.55
CA VAL A 42 3.32 -18.51 -2.29
C VAL A 42 2.24 -19.11 -1.39
N ALA A 43 2.49 -20.28 -0.84
CA ALA A 43 1.66 -20.90 0.17
C ALA A 43 2.16 -20.52 1.57
N ILE A 44 1.24 -20.18 2.45
CA ILE A 44 1.46 -20.00 3.89
C ILE A 44 0.62 -21.04 4.62
N ASP A 45 1.28 -22.09 5.10
CA ASP A 45 0.66 -23.12 5.92
C ASP A 45 0.54 -22.62 7.36
N THR A 46 -0.66 -22.57 7.88
CA THR A 46 -0.94 -22.14 9.26
C THR A 46 -1.50 -23.28 10.10
N SER A 47 -1.58 -23.07 11.42
CA SER A 47 -2.26 -24.02 12.31
C SER A 47 -3.78 -24.14 12.05
N LEU A 48 -4.37 -23.24 11.24
CA LEU A 48 -5.79 -23.25 10.88
C LEU A 48 -6.05 -23.63 9.42
N GLY A 49 -5.01 -23.85 8.62
CA GLY A 49 -5.10 -24.22 7.21
C GLY A 49 -4.12 -23.46 6.33
N ARG A 50 -4.23 -23.72 5.02
CA ARG A 50 -3.36 -23.13 4.00
C ARG A 50 -4.00 -21.88 3.40
N ILE A 51 -3.18 -20.85 3.22
CA ILE A 51 -3.48 -19.62 2.46
C ILE A 51 -2.53 -19.60 1.27
N VAL A 52 -3.01 -19.36 0.06
CA VAL A 52 -2.16 -19.12 -1.12
C VAL A 52 -2.33 -17.67 -1.55
N ILE A 53 -1.20 -16.98 -1.68
CA ILE A 53 -1.13 -15.58 -2.13
C ILE A 53 -0.42 -15.52 -3.47
N ALA A 54 -0.89 -14.67 -4.37
CA ALA A 54 -0.19 -14.32 -5.61
C ALA A 54 0.50 -12.97 -5.40
N LEU A 55 1.82 -12.97 -5.36
CA LEU A 55 2.65 -11.78 -5.20
C LEU A 55 2.96 -11.16 -6.55
N ASP A 56 2.75 -9.87 -6.71
CA ASP A 56 2.95 -9.17 -7.98
C ASP A 56 4.37 -8.60 -8.10
N ARG A 57 5.26 -9.42 -8.63
CA ARG A 57 6.65 -9.04 -8.89
C ARG A 57 6.78 -7.98 -10.00
N GLY A 58 5.82 -7.92 -10.91
CA GLY A 58 5.86 -6.99 -12.05
C GLY A 58 5.57 -5.55 -11.62
N ARG A 59 4.60 -5.34 -10.73
CA ARG A 59 4.16 -4.02 -10.29
C ARG A 59 4.81 -3.58 -8.98
N ALA A 60 5.09 -4.51 -8.06
CA ALA A 60 5.74 -4.24 -6.77
C ALA A 60 7.02 -5.09 -6.60
N PRO A 61 8.07 -4.87 -7.44
CA PRO A 61 9.25 -5.72 -7.48
C PRO A 61 10.08 -5.71 -6.19
N ILE A 62 10.24 -4.56 -5.55
CA ILE A 62 11.04 -4.41 -4.32
C ILE A 62 10.36 -5.13 -3.16
N THR A 63 9.06 -4.87 -2.97
CA THR A 63 8.26 -5.46 -1.89
C THR A 63 8.13 -6.97 -2.07
N THR A 64 7.84 -7.42 -3.29
CA THR A 64 7.74 -8.85 -3.63
C THR A 64 9.07 -9.55 -3.41
N ALA A 65 10.20 -8.97 -3.87
CA ALA A 65 11.53 -9.56 -3.67
C ALA A 65 11.87 -9.69 -2.18
N ASN A 66 11.55 -8.68 -1.37
CA ASN A 66 11.75 -8.72 0.09
C ASN A 66 10.95 -9.87 0.72
N PHE A 67 9.64 -9.96 0.44
CA PHE A 67 8.81 -11.02 1.00
C PHE A 67 9.31 -12.42 0.58
N LEU A 68 9.63 -12.60 -0.70
CA LEU A 68 10.18 -13.85 -1.23
C LEU A 68 11.52 -14.20 -0.59
N HIS A 69 12.36 -13.22 -0.24
CA HIS A 69 13.62 -13.48 0.48
C HIS A 69 13.39 -14.08 1.87
N TYR A 70 12.36 -13.63 2.61
CA TYR A 70 11.95 -14.26 3.86
C TYR A 70 11.40 -15.68 3.66
N VAL A 71 10.63 -15.90 2.59
CA VAL A 71 10.09 -17.22 2.22
C VAL A 71 11.22 -18.19 1.87
N ASP A 72 12.09 -17.81 0.93
CA ASP A 72 13.18 -18.66 0.41
C ASP A 72 14.23 -19.01 1.48
N THR A 73 14.38 -18.17 2.49
CA THR A 73 15.31 -18.39 3.63
C THR A 73 14.62 -18.96 4.86
N HIS A 74 13.37 -19.40 4.73
CA HIS A 74 12.57 -20.04 5.79
C HIS A 74 12.44 -19.19 7.06
N ARG A 75 12.49 -17.86 6.95
CA ARG A 75 12.43 -16.98 8.13
C ARG A 75 11.01 -16.78 8.66
N TYR A 76 10.00 -17.02 7.83
CA TYR A 76 8.60 -17.04 8.26
C TYR A 76 8.20 -18.34 8.94
N ASP A 77 8.97 -19.43 8.78
CA ASP A 77 8.68 -20.72 9.40
C ASP A 77 8.73 -20.60 10.94
N GLY A 78 7.65 -21.05 11.58
CA GLY A 78 7.48 -20.96 13.03
C GLY A 78 7.11 -19.57 13.56
N GLN A 79 6.91 -18.57 12.69
CA GLN A 79 6.38 -17.24 13.04
C GLN A 79 4.87 -17.28 13.25
N ASN A 80 4.24 -16.12 13.40
CA ASN A 80 2.83 -16.05 13.79
C ASN A 80 2.05 -14.98 13.04
N PHE A 81 0.74 -15.21 12.86
CA PHE A 81 -0.23 -14.14 12.87
C PHE A 81 -0.50 -13.79 14.33
N TYR A 82 -0.34 -12.52 14.67
CA TYR A 82 -0.38 -12.06 16.05
C TYR A 82 -1.46 -11.01 16.33
N ARG A 83 -2.09 -10.46 15.29
CA ARG A 83 -3.10 -9.41 15.40
C ARG A 83 -4.26 -9.67 14.45
N ALA A 84 -5.47 -9.44 14.95
CA ALA A 84 -6.70 -9.34 14.17
C ALA A 84 -7.38 -8.02 14.52
N MET A 85 -7.46 -7.11 13.56
CA MET A 85 -8.15 -5.84 13.71
C MET A 85 -9.58 -5.97 13.21
N HIS A 86 -10.53 -5.61 14.05
CA HIS A 86 -11.94 -5.59 13.73
C HIS A 86 -12.42 -4.16 13.56
N MET A 87 -13.02 -3.87 12.41
CA MET A 87 -13.70 -2.59 12.17
C MET A 87 -15.22 -2.82 12.27
N THR A 88 -15.87 -2.00 13.08
CA THR A 88 -17.34 -1.95 13.11
C THR A 88 -17.78 -1.05 11.96
N SER A 89 -18.35 -1.63 10.92
CA SER A 89 -19.09 -0.88 9.89
C SER A 89 -20.53 -1.29 9.87
N ALA A 90 -21.42 -0.40 9.42
CA ALA A 90 -22.84 -0.67 9.28
C ALA A 90 -23.17 -1.80 8.30
N GLU A 91 -22.21 -2.26 7.50
CA GLU A 91 -22.36 -3.22 6.40
C GLU A 91 -21.70 -4.58 6.65
N GLY A 92 -21.43 -4.95 7.91
CA GLY A 92 -21.07 -6.34 8.21
C GLY A 92 -19.62 -6.58 8.63
N GLY A 93 -18.91 -5.57 9.08
CA GLY A 93 -17.60 -5.73 9.68
C GLY A 93 -16.50 -6.02 8.67
N GLY A 94 -15.32 -5.48 8.92
CA GLY A 94 -14.14 -5.69 8.12
C GLY A 94 -12.89 -5.56 8.97
N GLY A 95 -11.74 -5.56 8.34
CA GLY A 95 -10.49 -5.39 9.04
C GLY A 95 -9.34 -6.12 8.38
N LEU A 96 -8.38 -6.54 9.19
CA LEU A 96 -7.20 -7.24 8.70
C LEU A 96 -6.71 -8.26 9.73
N ILE A 97 -5.92 -9.21 9.23
CA ILE A 97 -5.00 -10.02 10.06
C ILE A 97 -3.58 -9.58 9.78
N GLN A 98 -2.73 -9.55 10.80
CA GLN A 98 -1.34 -9.14 10.67
C GLN A 98 -0.43 -10.23 11.25
N GLY A 99 0.63 -10.54 10.48
CA GLY A 99 1.64 -11.50 10.84
C GLY A 99 3.04 -11.01 10.49
N GLY A 100 4.05 -11.80 10.86
CA GLY A 100 5.44 -11.47 10.58
C GLY A 100 6.38 -11.94 11.68
N ILE A 101 7.53 -11.25 11.80
CA ILE A 101 8.61 -11.62 12.72
C ILE A 101 8.69 -10.58 13.84
N THR A 102 8.07 -10.89 14.97
CA THR A 102 8.02 -9.98 16.14
C THR A 102 8.98 -10.35 17.26
N THR A 103 9.47 -11.60 17.30
CA THR A 103 10.16 -12.15 18.47
C THR A 103 11.67 -12.25 18.33
N ASP A 104 12.22 -12.23 17.13
CA ASP A 104 13.65 -12.36 16.88
C ASP A 104 14.17 -11.36 15.85
N VAL A 105 14.67 -10.23 16.33
CA VAL A 105 15.24 -9.16 15.49
C VAL A 105 16.40 -9.61 14.61
N ARG A 106 17.09 -10.71 14.96
CA ARG A 106 18.20 -11.27 14.16
C ARG A 106 17.71 -11.91 12.87
N LYS A 107 16.42 -12.22 12.80
CA LYS A 107 15.77 -12.72 11.58
C LYS A 107 15.35 -11.60 10.62
N LEU A 108 15.41 -10.35 11.03
CA LEU A 108 15.00 -9.22 10.20
C LEU A 108 16.11 -8.83 9.21
N TYR A 109 15.73 -8.63 7.96
CA TYR A 109 16.55 -7.97 6.96
C TYR A 109 16.47 -6.44 7.10
N PRO A 110 17.39 -5.69 6.47
CA PRO A 110 17.28 -4.24 6.38
C PRO A 110 15.93 -3.79 5.83
N PRO A 111 15.45 -2.59 6.20
CA PRO A 111 14.21 -2.07 5.65
C PRO A 111 14.34 -1.78 4.15
N ILE A 112 13.21 -1.81 3.46
CA ILE A 112 13.13 -1.63 2.00
C ILE A 112 12.51 -0.29 1.63
N ALA A 113 12.79 0.16 0.39
CA ALA A 113 12.11 1.31 -0.20
C ALA A 113 10.60 1.06 -0.28
N HIS A 114 9.83 2.12 -0.14
CA HIS A 114 8.37 2.07 -0.21
C HIS A 114 7.88 2.09 -1.67
N GLU A 115 6.98 1.19 -2.00
CA GLU A 115 6.29 1.15 -3.30
C GLU A 115 4.82 1.52 -3.06
N ALA A 116 4.51 2.80 -3.19
CA ALA A 116 3.16 3.32 -2.94
C ALA A 116 2.13 2.76 -3.93
N THR A 117 0.87 2.61 -3.49
CA THR A 117 -0.24 2.14 -4.35
C THR A 117 -0.47 3.04 -5.56
N SER A 118 -0.17 4.34 -5.46
CA SER A 118 -0.20 5.29 -6.58
C SER A 118 0.86 5.02 -7.67
N GLN A 119 1.93 4.30 -7.34
CA GLN A 119 2.99 3.91 -8.27
C GLN A 119 2.75 2.52 -8.87
N THR A 120 2.32 1.58 -8.02
CA THR A 120 2.13 0.18 -8.41
C THR A 120 0.77 -0.08 -9.05
N GLY A 121 -0.25 0.72 -8.72
CA GLY A 121 -1.64 0.46 -9.09
C GLY A 121 -2.25 -0.76 -8.38
N ILE A 122 -1.59 -1.29 -7.33
CA ILE A 122 -2.12 -2.37 -6.50
C ILE A 122 -2.76 -1.73 -5.27
N HIS A 123 -4.07 -1.93 -5.09
CA HIS A 123 -4.85 -1.26 -4.05
C HIS A 123 -5.08 -2.14 -2.83
N ASN A 124 -5.34 -1.49 -1.69
CA ASN A 124 -5.68 -2.12 -0.42
C ASN A 124 -7.16 -2.52 -0.38
N VAL A 125 -7.52 -3.52 -1.18
CA VAL A 125 -8.88 -4.09 -1.27
C VAL A 125 -8.98 -5.43 -0.53
N ALA A 126 -10.18 -5.97 -0.38
CA ALA A 126 -10.39 -7.29 0.23
C ALA A 126 -9.50 -8.36 -0.43
N GLY A 127 -8.82 -9.14 0.39
CA GLY A 127 -7.84 -10.14 -0.05
C GLY A 127 -6.44 -9.60 -0.37
N ALA A 128 -6.22 -8.29 -0.44
CA ALA A 128 -4.89 -7.74 -0.66
C ALA A 128 -3.93 -8.08 0.49
N ILE A 129 -2.66 -8.34 0.14
CA ILE A 129 -1.55 -8.42 1.09
C ILE A 129 -0.68 -7.17 0.97
N SER A 130 -0.37 -6.57 2.12
CA SER A 130 0.40 -5.32 2.20
C SER A 130 1.46 -5.39 3.31
N MET A 131 2.56 -4.63 3.13
CA MET A 131 3.60 -4.53 4.15
C MET A 131 3.17 -3.62 5.30
N ALA A 132 3.33 -4.11 6.53
CA ALA A 132 3.23 -3.28 7.71
C ALA A 132 4.51 -2.46 7.90
N ALA A 133 4.35 -1.16 8.14
CA ALA A 133 5.45 -0.22 8.30
C ALA A 133 5.04 0.92 9.24
N ALA A 134 6.01 1.51 9.93
CA ALA A 134 5.80 2.72 10.73
C ALA A 134 5.87 4.01 9.88
N GLY A 135 6.23 3.89 8.61
CA GLY A 135 6.34 4.96 7.63
C GLY A 135 7.09 4.50 6.39
N PRO A 136 7.19 5.33 5.35
CA PRO A 136 7.91 4.99 4.12
C PRO A 136 9.36 4.58 4.41
N GLY A 137 9.82 3.49 3.77
CA GLY A 137 11.19 3.01 3.93
C GLY A 137 11.48 2.29 5.25
N THR A 138 10.46 1.92 6.03
CA THR A 138 10.63 1.18 7.29
C THR A 138 10.12 -0.25 7.26
N ALA A 139 9.46 -0.67 6.18
CA ALA A 139 8.94 -2.02 6.01
C ALA A 139 10.06 -3.06 6.01
N ARG A 140 9.82 -4.20 6.70
CA ARG A 140 10.78 -5.33 6.81
C ARG A 140 10.09 -6.67 6.58
N ALA A 141 9.58 -7.30 7.65
CA ALA A 141 9.02 -8.65 7.66
C ALA A 141 7.52 -8.70 7.92
N ASP A 142 6.97 -7.68 8.58
CA ASP A 142 5.59 -7.70 8.99
C ASP A 142 4.67 -7.34 7.82
N PHE A 143 3.58 -8.08 7.70
CA PHE A 143 2.60 -7.93 6.63
C PHE A 143 1.19 -8.10 7.19
N PHE A 144 0.20 -7.64 6.43
CA PHE A 144 -1.20 -7.86 6.77
C PHE A 144 -2.00 -8.28 5.53
N ILE A 145 -3.11 -8.99 5.78
CA ILE A 145 -4.08 -9.41 4.76
C ILE A 145 -5.42 -8.80 5.11
N LEU A 146 -6.05 -8.18 4.12
CA LEU A 146 -7.30 -7.45 4.28
C LEU A 146 -8.52 -8.34 4.11
N LEU A 147 -9.53 -8.15 4.98
CA LEU A 147 -10.81 -8.82 4.88
C LEU A 147 -11.87 -7.98 4.16
N SER A 148 -11.63 -6.68 4.04
CA SER A 148 -12.52 -5.72 3.36
C SER A 148 -11.70 -4.67 2.62
N ASP A 149 -12.34 -3.94 1.73
CA ASP A 149 -11.72 -2.78 1.08
C ASP A 149 -11.38 -1.71 2.12
N MET A 150 -10.15 -1.23 2.07
CA MET A 150 -9.63 -0.21 2.98
C MET A 150 -8.91 0.90 2.20
N PRO A 151 -9.64 1.71 1.42
CA PRO A 151 -9.04 2.73 0.55
C PRO A 151 -8.27 3.81 1.34
N GLY A 152 -8.53 3.97 2.63
CA GLY A 152 -7.73 4.83 3.52
C GLY A 152 -6.31 4.33 3.75
N LEU A 153 -5.99 3.08 3.37
CA LEU A 153 -4.62 2.54 3.41
C LEU A 153 -3.86 2.76 2.09
N ASP A 154 -4.53 3.24 1.05
CA ASP A 154 -3.88 3.62 -0.20
C ASP A 154 -3.18 4.98 -0.08
N ALA A 155 -2.19 5.22 -0.92
CA ALA A 155 -1.49 6.50 -0.99
C ALA A 155 -2.45 7.63 -1.35
N GLY A 156 -2.61 8.59 -0.45
CA GLY A 156 -3.57 9.70 -0.59
C GLY A 156 -5.03 9.28 -0.51
N GLY A 157 -5.31 8.08 0.01
CA GLY A 157 -6.67 7.57 0.18
C GLY A 157 -7.48 8.33 1.25
N PRO A 158 -8.81 8.17 1.27
CA PRO A 158 -9.70 8.91 2.17
C PRO A 158 -9.36 8.67 3.65
N GLY A 159 -9.00 9.72 4.39
CA GLY A 159 -8.63 9.64 5.80
C GLY A 159 -7.28 9.00 6.10
N GLY A 160 -6.54 8.60 5.06
CA GLY A 160 -5.18 8.07 5.14
C GLY A 160 -4.10 9.12 4.97
N ASP A 161 -2.85 8.68 4.90
CA ASP A 161 -1.71 9.55 4.64
C ASP A 161 -1.31 9.56 3.15
N ALA A 162 -0.38 10.46 2.78
CA ALA A 162 0.08 10.61 1.40
C ALA A 162 0.81 9.39 0.84
N ASN A 163 1.34 8.52 1.70
CA ASN A 163 2.18 7.37 1.31
C ASN A 163 1.41 6.06 1.33
N GLY A 164 0.48 5.89 2.26
CA GLY A 164 -0.27 4.66 2.48
C GLY A 164 0.61 3.46 2.80
N PHE A 165 0.08 2.26 2.56
CA PHE A 165 0.79 0.98 2.74
C PHE A 165 1.03 0.33 1.39
N ALA A 166 2.20 -0.31 1.24
CA ALA A 166 2.61 -0.98 0.01
C ALA A 166 1.86 -2.31 -0.16
N ALA A 167 0.79 -2.30 -0.96
CA ALA A 167 0.14 -3.52 -1.43
C ALA A 167 0.98 -4.16 -2.53
N PHE A 168 1.16 -5.50 -2.47
CA PHE A 168 2.07 -6.21 -3.38
C PHE A 168 1.57 -7.58 -3.84
N GLY A 169 0.30 -7.90 -3.61
CA GLY A 169 -0.32 -9.15 -4.03
C GLY A 169 -1.71 -9.33 -3.45
N HIS A 170 -2.26 -10.51 -3.63
CA HIS A 170 -3.58 -10.86 -3.13
C HIS A 170 -3.72 -12.36 -2.83
N VAL A 171 -4.66 -12.71 -1.97
CA VAL A 171 -5.03 -14.09 -1.67
C VAL A 171 -5.78 -14.67 -2.86
N ILE A 172 -5.33 -15.84 -3.34
CA ILE A 172 -5.98 -16.60 -4.43
C ILE A 172 -6.68 -17.86 -3.92
N GLU A 173 -6.24 -18.39 -2.75
CA GLU A 173 -6.90 -19.53 -2.08
C GLU A 173 -6.83 -19.35 -0.56
N GLY A 174 -7.82 -19.85 0.18
CA GLY A 174 -7.80 -19.88 1.64
C GLY A 174 -8.30 -18.59 2.31
N MET A 175 -9.16 -17.79 1.67
CA MET A 175 -9.82 -16.66 2.33
C MET A 175 -10.72 -17.08 3.51
N ASP A 176 -11.20 -18.31 3.52
CA ASP A 176 -11.89 -18.91 4.66
C ASP A 176 -10.95 -19.11 5.86
N VAL A 177 -9.69 -19.48 5.61
CA VAL A 177 -8.63 -19.57 6.63
C VAL A 177 -8.28 -18.18 7.15
N VAL A 178 -8.16 -17.16 6.28
CA VAL A 178 -7.96 -15.75 6.68
C VAL A 178 -9.09 -15.30 7.61
N LYS A 179 -10.35 -15.61 7.27
CA LYS A 179 -11.52 -15.31 8.11
C LYS A 179 -11.49 -16.10 9.44
N ALA A 180 -11.04 -17.35 9.43
CA ALA A 180 -10.93 -18.15 10.65
C ALA A 180 -9.86 -17.55 11.59
N ILE A 181 -8.72 -17.09 11.07
CA ILE A 181 -7.70 -16.38 11.84
C ILE A 181 -8.30 -15.08 12.41
N TRP A 182 -8.99 -14.30 11.60
CA TRP A 182 -9.59 -13.04 12.01
C TRP A 182 -10.64 -13.22 13.12
N ASN A 183 -11.42 -14.31 13.08
CA ASN A 183 -12.41 -14.67 14.10
C ASN A 183 -11.80 -15.36 15.34
N SER A 184 -10.49 -15.59 15.38
CA SER A 184 -9.84 -16.21 16.53
C SER A 184 -9.87 -15.29 17.74
N PRO A 185 -9.77 -15.82 18.97
CA PRO A 185 -9.83 -15.02 20.18
C PRO A 185 -8.76 -13.94 20.22
N ILE A 186 -9.15 -12.74 20.63
CA ILE A 186 -8.25 -11.60 20.87
C ILE A 186 -8.22 -11.28 22.37
N SER A 187 -7.05 -10.83 22.84
CA SER A 187 -6.89 -10.37 24.22
C SER A 187 -7.40 -8.94 24.39
N ALA A 188 -8.26 -8.73 25.36
CA ALA A 188 -8.76 -7.38 25.70
C ALA A 188 -7.68 -6.43 26.26
N THR A 189 -6.56 -6.98 26.74
CA THR A 189 -5.53 -6.23 27.50
C THR A 189 -4.19 -6.14 26.78
N LYS A 190 -3.85 -7.10 25.90
CA LYS A 190 -2.59 -7.10 25.14
C LYS A 190 -2.60 -6.07 24.02
N GLY A 191 -1.38 -5.64 23.63
CA GLY A 191 -1.14 -4.61 22.65
C GLY A 191 -0.96 -3.24 23.30
N GLU A 192 -0.35 -2.34 22.53
CA GLU A 192 -0.11 -0.96 22.95
C GLU A 192 -0.83 -0.01 21.98
N ASP A 193 -1.14 1.18 22.43
CA ASP A 193 -1.77 2.25 21.66
C ASP A 193 -2.97 1.75 20.80
N ALA A 194 -2.92 2.01 19.51
CA ALA A 194 -3.96 1.62 18.55
C ALA A 194 -4.12 0.10 18.36
N MET A 195 -3.16 -0.72 18.82
CA MET A 195 -3.22 -2.19 18.73
C MET A 195 -3.78 -2.85 19.99
N LYS A 196 -4.05 -2.08 21.04
CA LYS A 196 -4.63 -2.62 22.28
C LYS A 196 -5.98 -3.25 22.03
N GLY A 197 -6.15 -4.49 22.52
CA GLY A 197 -7.39 -5.24 22.31
C GLY A 197 -7.52 -5.89 20.93
N GLN A 198 -6.45 -5.90 20.13
CA GLN A 198 -6.44 -6.52 18.80
C GLN A 198 -5.45 -7.68 18.68
N MET A 199 -4.75 -8.02 19.76
CA MET A 199 -3.74 -9.08 19.72
C MET A 199 -4.39 -10.45 19.87
N LEU A 200 -4.10 -11.35 18.93
CA LEU A 200 -4.55 -12.75 18.99
C LEU A 200 -3.99 -13.46 20.23
N ASP A 201 -4.84 -14.19 20.93
CA ASP A 201 -4.50 -14.95 22.11
C ASP A 201 -5.32 -16.24 22.22
N PRO A 202 -4.74 -17.40 21.83
CA PRO A 202 -3.37 -17.61 21.38
C PRO A 202 -3.09 -17.06 19.98
N VAL A 203 -1.82 -16.77 19.69
CA VAL A 203 -1.36 -16.43 18.33
C VAL A 203 -1.53 -17.63 17.39
N ILE A 204 -1.75 -17.38 16.10
CA ILE A 204 -1.89 -18.43 15.09
C ILE A 204 -0.55 -18.67 14.41
N LYS A 205 -0.04 -19.90 14.50
CA LYS A 205 1.27 -20.26 13.95
C LYS A 205 1.27 -20.28 12.43
N ILE A 206 2.32 -19.68 11.83
CA ILE A 206 2.79 -19.96 10.49
C ILE A 206 3.71 -21.19 10.60
N ILE A 207 3.26 -22.32 10.10
CA ILE A 207 4.03 -23.57 10.14
C ILE A 207 5.18 -23.47 9.13
N LYS A 208 4.85 -23.03 7.92
CA LYS A 208 5.76 -22.92 6.78
C LYS A 208 5.27 -21.89 5.78
N ALA A 209 6.20 -21.22 5.11
CA ALA A 209 5.91 -20.42 3.92
C ALA A 209 6.83 -20.88 2.77
N GLU A 210 6.24 -21.18 1.61
CA GLU A 210 7.00 -21.68 0.45
C GLU A 210 6.39 -21.23 -0.89
N ARG A 211 7.23 -21.12 -1.92
CA ARG A 211 6.73 -20.91 -3.30
C ARG A 211 5.96 -22.13 -3.78
N VAL A 212 4.83 -21.88 -4.42
CA VAL A 212 4.06 -22.92 -5.13
C VAL A 212 4.57 -23.03 -6.56
N LYS A 213 4.73 -24.26 -7.03
CA LYS A 213 5.16 -24.56 -8.41
C LYS A 213 3.98 -24.55 -9.37
#